data_49d56c2a4cff3332d0d5627b10774136
#
_entry.id   49d56c2a4cff3332d0d5627b10774136
#
_cell.length_a   1.000
_cell.length_b   1.000
_cell.length_c   1.000
_cell.angle_alpha   90.00
_cell.angle_beta   90.00
_cell.angle_gamma   90.00
#
_symmetry.space_group_name_H-M   'P 1'
#
loop_
_entity.id
_entity.type
_entity.pdbx_description
1 polymer ?
#
loop_
_entity_poly.entity_id
_entity_poly.type
_entity_poly.pdbx_seq_one_letter_code
_entity_poly.pdbx_strand_id
1 'polypeptide(L)'
;MLSTVLDRKAEKRFALVDCNNFYVSCERLFNPALMGKPVVVLSNNDGCVVARSQEVKDLGIKMGIPVFRIYELIKRYDVQVYSSNYSLYGDLSGRVMSTLAYFAPDVEIYSIDEAFIDLSGFRYRDLTEYGNEIRQRVLQWVGIPVSVGIAPTKTLAKLANLIAKKSSSGVFDLSVYPSMDEILSQVDVGDIWGIGFKYATWLRDKGINTALQLKNADESLIRAKMGIVGVKLQLELRGESCLAMELLDNPKKGTCVSRSFPQSIDTLPELKEAIASFTHRAAEKLRRQKQAASVITVFARTSPFRDNFYSNSATAELDLSTNYTIELS
;
A
#
# COMPACT_ATOMS: atom_id res chain seq x y z
N MET A 1 -35.10 15.74 -32.48
CA MET A 1 -34.71 14.44 -31.95
C MET A 1 -33.19 14.25 -31.98
N LEU A 2 -32.41 15.24 -31.53
CA LEU A 2 -30.90 15.17 -31.51
C LEU A 2 -30.32 15.63 -30.18
N SER A 3 -31.12 15.85 -29.13
CA SER A 3 -30.67 16.40 -27.84
C SER A 3 -30.60 15.38 -26.70
N THR A 4 -30.85 14.10 -26.94
CA THR A 4 -30.92 13.07 -25.89
C THR A 4 -29.72 12.09 -25.85
N VAL A 5 -28.67 12.36 -26.62
CA VAL A 5 -27.52 11.42 -26.73
C VAL A 5 -26.27 11.89 -25.95
N LEU A 6 -26.25 13.12 -25.41
CA LEU A 6 -25.02 13.74 -24.92
C LEU A 6 -24.85 13.80 -23.39
N ASP A 7 -25.74 13.21 -22.58
CA ASP A 7 -25.67 13.36 -21.11
C ASP A 7 -25.78 12.05 -20.32
N ARG A 8 -25.32 10.93 -20.87
CA ARG A 8 -24.94 9.79 -20.02
C ARG A 8 -23.53 10.03 -19.52
N LYS A 9 -23.40 10.61 -18.32
CA LYS A 9 -22.14 10.59 -17.55
C LYS A 9 -21.50 9.22 -17.75
N ALA A 10 -20.30 9.19 -18.34
CA ALA A 10 -19.60 7.94 -18.59
C ALA A 10 -19.51 7.19 -17.26
N GLU A 11 -20.06 5.98 -17.22
CA GLU A 11 -20.11 5.16 -16.03
C GLU A 11 -18.67 4.86 -15.62
N LYS A 12 -18.27 5.32 -14.42
CA LYS A 12 -16.90 5.15 -13.93
C LYS A 12 -16.59 3.67 -13.75
N ARG A 13 -15.40 3.27 -14.15
CA ARG A 13 -14.84 1.93 -13.97
C ARG A 13 -13.35 2.04 -13.64
N PHE A 14 -12.95 1.43 -12.55
CA PHE A 14 -11.56 1.38 -12.12
C PHE A 14 -11.11 -0.07 -12.01
N ALA A 15 -9.89 -0.37 -12.48
CA ALA A 15 -9.22 -1.59 -12.12
C ALA A 15 -8.12 -1.26 -11.11
N LEU A 16 -8.06 -2.00 -10.01
CA LEU A 16 -6.88 -2.08 -9.16
C LEU A 16 -6.04 -3.29 -9.60
N VAL A 17 -4.80 -3.04 -9.98
CA VAL A 17 -3.80 -4.07 -10.24
C VAL A 17 -2.83 -4.10 -9.06
N ASP A 18 -2.64 -5.27 -8.45
CA ASP A 18 -1.82 -5.46 -7.25
C ASP A 18 -0.88 -6.65 -7.45
N CYS A 19 0.39 -6.44 -7.19
CA CYS A 19 1.43 -7.46 -7.32
C CYS A 19 1.36 -8.46 -6.17
N ASN A 20 1.13 -9.73 -6.48
CA ASN A 20 0.96 -10.78 -5.47
C ASN A 20 2.26 -11.02 -4.70
N ASN A 21 2.22 -10.84 -3.36
CA ASN A 21 3.37 -11.05 -2.48
C ASN A 21 4.64 -10.34 -2.99
N PHE A 22 4.54 -9.10 -3.40
CA PHE A 22 5.46 -8.40 -4.30
C PHE A 22 6.93 -8.64 -4.01
N TYR A 23 7.45 -8.30 -2.81
CA TYR A 23 8.87 -8.47 -2.51
C TYR A 23 9.33 -9.93 -2.61
N VAL A 24 8.50 -10.87 -2.16
CA VAL A 24 8.80 -12.31 -2.31
C VAL A 24 8.81 -12.70 -3.79
N SER A 25 7.88 -12.18 -4.58
CA SER A 25 7.83 -12.45 -6.03
C SER A 25 9.06 -11.88 -6.74
N CYS A 26 9.58 -10.73 -6.30
CA CYS A 26 10.84 -10.18 -6.79
C CYS A 26 12.03 -11.12 -6.49
N GLU A 27 12.13 -11.63 -5.26
CA GLU A 27 13.20 -12.58 -4.90
C GLU A 27 13.09 -13.90 -5.68
N ARG A 28 11.87 -14.43 -5.85
CA ARG A 28 11.59 -15.64 -6.62
C ARG A 28 11.95 -15.52 -8.09
N LEU A 29 11.81 -14.33 -8.67
CA LEU A 29 12.14 -14.08 -10.08
C LEU A 29 13.63 -14.33 -10.36
N PHE A 30 14.51 -13.95 -9.43
CA PHE A 30 15.96 -14.13 -9.55
C PHE A 30 16.49 -15.39 -8.87
N ASN A 31 15.66 -16.03 -8.04
CA ASN A 31 15.98 -17.30 -7.40
C ASN A 31 14.80 -18.27 -7.52
N PRO A 32 14.63 -18.97 -8.64
CA PRO A 32 13.54 -19.93 -8.85
C PRO A 32 13.50 -21.09 -7.83
N ALA A 33 14.62 -21.38 -7.14
CA ALA A 33 14.66 -22.38 -6.07
C ALA A 33 13.77 -22.04 -4.86
N LEU A 34 13.27 -20.81 -4.78
CA LEU A 34 12.32 -20.35 -3.77
C LEU A 34 10.85 -20.64 -4.11
N MET A 35 10.57 -21.14 -5.33
CA MET A 35 9.20 -21.48 -5.71
C MET A 35 8.67 -22.62 -4.83
N GLY A 36 7.46 -22.40 -4.28
CA GLY A 36 6.82 -23.35 -3.36
C GLY A 36 7.42 -23.41 -1.95
N LYS A 37 8.48 -22.65 -1.66
CA LYS A 37 9.04 -22.58 -0.31
C LYS A 37 8.43 -21.43 0.48
N PRO A 38 8.31 -21.56 1.82
CA PRO A 38 7.93 -20.45 2.68
C PRO A 38 9.06 -19.41 2.71
N VAL A 39 8.75 -18.16 2.32
CA VAL A 39 9.70 -17.04 2.23
C VAL A 39 9.15 -15.83 2.94
N VAL A 40 9.99 -15.17 3.73
CA VAL A 40 9.73 -13.84 4.29
C VAL A 40 10.80 -12.84 3.85
N VAL A 41 10.38 -11.59 3.64
CA VAL A 41 11.29 -10.46 3.49
C VAL A 41 11.15 -9.57 4.71
N LEU A 42 12.29 -9.17 5.27
CA LEU A 42 12.36 -8.37 6.48
C LEU A 42 12.43 -6.88 6.15
N SER A 43 12.10 -6.07 7.15
CA SER A 43 12.26 -4.61 7.08
C SER A 43 13.73 -4.21 6.93
N ASN A 44 13.97 -2.96 6.59
CA ASN A 44 15.31 -2.40 6.35
C ASN A 44 16.38 -2.66 7.45
N ASN A 45 15.96 -3.00 8.67
CA ASN A 45 16.84 -3.36 9.80
C ASN A 45 16.70 -4.82 10.21
N ASP A 46 16.14 -5.66 9.36
CA ASP A 46 15.86 -7.07 9.62
C ASP A 46 15.02 -7.35 10.89
N GLY A 47 14.32 -6.32 11.38
CA GLY A 47 13.60 -6.39 12.64
C GLY A 47 12.22 -7.04 12.55
N CYS A 48 11.49 -6.81 11.46
CA CYS A 48 10.10 -7.23 11.29
C CYS A 48 9.83 -7.77 9.90
N VAL A 49 8.85 -8.66 9.77
CA VAL A 49 8.39 -9.20 8.49
C VAL A 49 7.58 -8.15 7.73
N VAL A 50 8.01 -7.76 6.53
CA VAL A 50 7.32 -6.77 5.67
C VAL A 50 6.76 -7.38 4.38
N ALA A 51 7.15 -8.61 4.00
CA ALA A 51 6.50 -9.38 2.96
C ALA A 51 6.53 -10.87 3.28
N ARG A 52 5.55 -11.60 2.77
CA ARG A 52 5.35 -13.03 3.04
C ARG A 52 4.88 -13.74 1.80
N SER A 53 5.41 -14.93 1.54
CA SER A 53 4.84 -15.83 0.57
C SER A 53 3.49 -16.39 1.03
N GLN A 54 2.74 -17.04 0.14
CA GLN A 54 1.46 -17.67 0.52
C GLN A 54 1.70 -18.77 1.54
N GLU A 55 2.73 -19.57 1.37
CA GLU A 55 3.10 -20.67 2.28
C GLU A 55 3.33 -20.15 3.73
N VAL A 56 3.93 -18.95 3.84
CA VAL A 56 4.12 -18.29 5.17
C VAL A 56 2.81 -17.77 5.76
N LYS A 57 1.90 -17.28 4.91
CA LYS A 57 0.56 -16.86 5.37
C LYS A 57 -0.23 -18.05 5.89
N ASP A 58 -0.12 -19.22 5.24
CA ASP A 58 -0.78 -20.46 5.63
C ASP A 58 -0.23 -21.02 6.96
N LEU A 59 1.04 -20.71 7.29
CA LEU A 59 1.62 -20.96 8.62
C LEU A 59 1.14 -19.98 9.70
N GLY A 60 0.27 -19.02 9.39
CA GLY A 60 -0.27 -18.06 10.34
C GLY A 60 0.69 -16.93 10.75
N ILE A 61 1.85 -16.79 10.13
CA ILE A 61 2.81 -15.70 10.41
C ILE A 61 2.21 -14.39 9.93
N LYS A 62 2.07 -13.39 10.81
CA LYS A 62 1.42 -12.11 10.54
C LYS A 62 2.40 -11.08 9.97
N MET A 63 1.88 -10.13 9.18
CA MET A 63 2.62 -8.94 8.74
C MET A 63 3.05 -8.08 9.93
N GLY A 64 4.25 -7.51 9.88
CA GLY A 64 4.78 -6.64 10.93
C GLY A 64 5.26 -7.38 12.18
N ILE A 65 5.17 -8.71 12.23
CA ILE A 65 5.66 -9.47 13.38
C ILE A 65 7.19 -9.32 13.51
N PRO A 66 7.70 -9.05 14.73
CA PRO A 66 9.15 -9.05 14.97
C PRO A 66 9.74 -10.44 14.70
N VAL A 67 10.87 -10.49 13.98
CA VAL A 67 11.49 -11.73 13.51
C VAL A 67 11.87 -12.66 14.68
N PHE A 68 12.31 -12.08 15.81
CA PHE A 68 12.67 -12.88 16.99
C PHE A 68 11.52 -13.70 17.57
N ARG A 69 10.26 -13.28 17.34
CA ARG A 69 9.06 -14.02 17.79
C ARG A 69 8.74 -15.24 16.95
N ILE A 70 9.35 -15.37 15.79
CA ILE A 70 9.09 -16.45 14.84
C ILE A 70 10.32 -17.34 14.58
N TYR A 71 11.42 -17.20 15.33
CA TYR A 71 12.64 -18.00 15.14
C TYR A 71 12.37 -19.51 15.15
N GLU A 72 11.55 -19.99 16.05
CA GLU A 72 11.21 -21.42 16.13
C GLU A 72 10.39 -21.88 14.90
N LEU A 73 9.50 -21.04 14.39
CA LEU A 73 8.76 -21.33 13.16
C LEU A 73 9.69 -21.31 11.93
N ILE A 74 10.63 -20.37 11.88
CA ILE A 74 11.64 -20.29 10.80
C ILE A 74 12.42 -21.60 10.74
N LYS A 75 12.94 -22.09 11.88
CA LYS A 75 13.71 -23.32 11.94
C LYS A 75 12.84 -24.56 11.63
N ARG A 76 11.64 -24.61 12.20
CA ARG A 76 10.74 -25.78 12.08
C ARG A 76 10.25 -26.01 10.66
N TYR A 77 9.97 -24.93 9.91
CA TYR A 77 9.38 -24.99 8.58
C TYR A 77 10.35 -24.60 7.47
N ASP A 78 11.63 -24.49 7.75
CA ASP A 78 12.67 -24.04 6.80
C ASP A 78 12.28 -22.76 6.06
N VAL A 79 11.77 -21.77 6.80
CA VAL A 79 11.37 -20.48 6.22
C VAL A 79 12.60 -19.74 5.72
N GLN A 80 12.62 -19.42 4.44
CA GLN A 80 13.70 -18.66 3.83
C GLN A 80 13.56 -17.19 4.19
N VAL A 81 14.62 -16.56 4.71
CA VAL A 81 14.61 -15.19 5.23
C VAL A 81 15.49 -14.30 4.37
N TYR A 82 14.93 -13.21 3.87
CA TYR A 82 15.63 -12.23 3.03
C TYR A 82 15.57 -10.85 3.67
N SER A 83 16.67 -10.11 3.60
CA SER A 83 16.68 -8.66 3.86
C SER A 83 16.06 -7.91 2.70
N SER A 84 15.50 -6.71 2.95
CA SER A 84 14.89 -5.90 1.90
C SER A 84 15.92 -5.45 0.85
N ASN A 85 15.63 -5.67 -0.41
CA ASN A 85 16.36 -5.12 -1.55
C ASN A 85 15.50 -4.06 -2.27
N TYR A 86 15.37 -2.87 -1.66
CA TYR A 86 14.51 -1.81 -2.20
C TYR A 86 14.91 -1.32 -3.60
N SER A 87 16.18 -1.45 -3.98
CA SER A 87 16.63 -1.11 -5.33
C SER A 87 16.04 -2.07 -6.37
N LEU A 88 16.07 -3.37 -6.09
CA LEU A 88 15.45 -4.40 -6.91
C LEU A 88 13.93 -4.20 -6.99
N TYR A 89 13.29 -4.00 -5.83
CA TYR A 89 11.82 -3.85 -5.78
C TYR A 89 11.36 -2.59 -6.50
N GLY A 90 12.11 -1.49 -6.39
CA GLY A 90 11.83 -0.25 -7.11
C GLY A 90 11.97 -0.40 -8.62
N ASP A 91 12.97 -1.12 -9.11
CA ASP A 91 13.17 -1.38 -10.54
C ASP A 91 12.01 -2.24 -11.10
N LEU A 92 11.68 -3.35 -10.44
CA LEU A 92 10.59 -4.22 -10.87
C LEU A 92 9.22 -3.54 -10.78
N SER A 93 8.99 -2.73 -9.75
CA SER A 93 7.80 -1.86 -9.67
C SER A 93 7.70 -0.95 -10.88
N GLY A 94 8.78 -0.23 -11.22
CA GLY A 94 8.82 0.64 -12.40
C GLY A 94 8.47 -0.10 -13.69
N ARG A 95 8.96 -1.32 -13.87
CA ARG A 95 8.64 -2.17 -15.04
C ARG A 95 7.16 -2.59 -15.06
N VAL A 96 6.59 -2.96 -13.92
CA VAL A 96 5.15 -3.27 -13.82
C VAL A 96 4.34 -2.04 -14.18
N MET A 97 4.61 -0.88 -13.56
CA MET A 97 3.86 0.36 -13.81
C MET A 97 3.98 0.81 -15.27
N SER A 98 5.18 0.69 -15.88
CA SER A 98 5.38 0.96 -17.32
C SER A 98 4.58 -0.01 -18.20
N THR A 99 4.47 -1.29 -17.81
CA THR A 99 3.64 -2.27 -18.54
C THR A 99 2.16 -1.90 -18.45
N LEU A 100 1.68 -1.45 -17.28
CA LEU A 100 0.29 -1.03 -17.10
C LEU A 100 -0.08 0.19 -17.95
N ALA A 101 0.86 1.11 -18.19
CA ALA A 101 0.64 2.27 -19.04
C ALA A 101 0.31 1.93 -20.52
N TYR A 102 0.56 0.70 -20.99
CA TYR A 102 0.10 0.25 -22.30
C TYR A 102 -1.39 -0.10 -22.35
N PHE A 103 -2.03 -0.29 -21.20
CA PHE A 103 -3.41 -0.73 -21.11
C PHE A 103 -4.42 0.39 -20.95
N ALA A 104 -4.01 1.55 -20.44
CA ALA A 104 -4.88 2.71 -20.34
C ALA A 104 -4.05 3.99 -20.29
N PRO A 105 -4.61 5.13 -20.75
CA PRO A 105 -3.93 6.42 -20.71
C PRO A 105 -3.74 6.93 -19.27
N ASP A 106 -4.67 6.60 -18.37
CA ASP A 106 -4.70 7.08 -17.00
C ASP A 106 -4.37 5.94 -16.05
N VAL A 107 -3.16 5.98 -15.49
CA VAL A 107 -2.64 5.04 -14.48
C VAL A 107 -2.19 5.85 -13.28
N GLU A 108 -2.78 5.58 -12.12
CA GLU A 108 -2.35 6.13 -10.84
C GLU A 108 -1.49 5.11 -10.10
N ILE A 109 -0.23 5.41 -9.88
CA ILE A 109 0.67 4.59 -9.07
C ILE A 109 0.35 4.87 -7.60
N TYR A 110 -0.42 3.97 -6.98
CA TYR A 110 -0.86 4.13 -5.60
C TYR A 110 0.21 3.73 -4.59
N SER A 111 0.93 2.65 -4.88
CA SER A 111 2.05 2.17 -4.05
C SER A 111 3.15 1.53 -4.91
N ILE A 112 4.16 0.95 -4.27
CA ILE A 112 5.23 0.23 -4.97
C ILE A 112 4.73 -1.04 -5.69
N ASP A 113 3.58 -1.57 -5.28
CA ASP A 113 3.01 -2.84 -5.76
C ASP A 113 1.56 -2.73 -6.24
N GLU A 114 0.94 -1.55 -6.17
CA GLU A 114 -0.45 -1.32 -6.56
C GLU A 114 -0.60 -0.11 -7.48
N ALA A 115 -1.45 -0.25 -8.51
CA ALA A 115 -1.86 0.87 -9.36
C ALA A 115 -3.36 0.81 -9.68
N PHE A 116 -4.00 1.97 -9.75
CA PHE A 116 -5.33 2.11 -10.33
C PHE A 116 -5.24 2.46 -11.81
N ILE A 117 -6.16 1.90 -12.60
CA ILE A 117 -6.31 2.15 -14.03
C ILE A 117 -7.74 2.62 -14.26
N ASP A 118 -7.94 3.73 -14.99
CA ASP A 118 -9.27 4.17 -15.40
C ASP A 118 -9.71 3.41 -16.66
N LEU A 119 -10.73 2.57 -16.50
CA LEU A 119 -11.34 1.78 -17.58
C LEU A 119 -12.70 2.35 -18.03
N SER A 120 -13.06 3.57 -17.65
CA SER A 120 -14.36 4.19 -17.98
C SER A 120 -14.60 4.30 -19.49
N GLY A 121 -13.54 4.40 -20.31
CA GLY A 121 -13.61 4.43 -21.77
C GLY A 121 -13.81 3.06 -22.45
N PHE A 122 -13.68 1.95 -21.71
CA PHE A 122 -13.63 0.59 -22.27
C PHE A 122 -14.97 -0.13 -22.27
N ARG A 123 -16.08 0.59 -22.39
CA ARG A 123 -17.47 0.09 -22.26
C ARG A 123 -17.86 -1.03 -23.23
N TYR A 124 -17.12 -1.22 -24.32
CA TYR A 124 -17.38 -2.25 -25.35
C TYR A 124 -16.48 -3.46 -25.23
N ARG A 125 -15.63 -3.53 -24.21
CA ARG A 125 -14.78 -4.69 -23.93
C ARG A 125 -15.33 -5.48 -22.74
N ASP A 126 -15.14 -6.78 -22.77
CA ASP A 126 -15.24 -7.60 -21.57
C ASP A 126 -14.07 -7.25 -20.66
N LEU A 127 -14.38 -6.63 -19.51
CA LEU A 127 -13.37 -6.15 -18.57
C LEU A 127 -12.72 -7.31 -17.80
N THR A 128 -13.42 -8.44 -17.65
CA THR A 128 -12.83 -9.66 -17.06
C THR A 128 -11.75 -10.25 -17.97
N GLU A 129 -12.02 -10.35 -19.26
CA GLU A 129 -11.04 -10.76 -20.26
C GLU A 129 -9.87 -9.76 -20.31
N TYR A 130 -10.17 -8.47 -20.27
CA TYR A 130 -9.14 -7.43 -20.27
C TYR A 130 -8.26 -7.50 -19.03
N GLY A 131 -8.83 -7.76 -17.85
CA GLY A 131 -8.09 -8.02 -16.63
C GLY A 131 -7.14 -9.23 -16.75
N ASN A 132 -7.57 -10.27 -17.44
CA ASN A 132 -6.71 -11.43 -17.73
C ASN A 132 -5.57 -11.09 -18.71
N GLU A 133 -5.84 -10.27 -19.73
CA GLU A 133 -4.79 -9.77 -20.65
C GLU A 133 -3.72 -8.99 -19.85
N ILE A 134 -4.13 -8.10 -18.95
CA ILE A 134 -3.22 -7.34 -18.07
C ILE A 134 -2.35 -8.31 -17.26
N ARG A 135 -2.96 -9.27 -16.58
CA ARG A 135 -2.23 -10.25 -15.76
C ARG A 135 -1.21 -11.04 -16.56
N GLN A 136 -1.61 -11.57 -17.71
CA GLN A 136 -0.73 -12.35 -18.60
C GLN A 136 0.43 -11.50 -19.11
N ARG A 137 0.17 -10.26 -19.50
CA ARG A 137 1.19 -9.36 -20.02
C ARG A 137 2.21 -8.97 -18.96
N VAL A 138 1.77 -8.62 -17.75
CA VAL A 138 2.67 -8.30 -16.63
C VAL A 138 3.51 -9.52 -16.27
N LEU A 139 2.91 -10.69 -16.19
CA LEU A 139 3.64 -11.94 -15.93
C LEU A 139 4.66 -12.25 -17.04
N GLN A 140 4.27 -12.10 -18.31
CA GLN A 140 5.14 -12.39 -19.46
C GLN A 140 6.31 -11.41 -19.57
N TRP A 141 6.08 -10.11 -19.34
CA TRP A 141 7.10 -9.09 -19.58
C TRP A 141 7.96 -8.80 -18.35
N VAL A 142 7.41 -8.96 -17.16
CA VAL A 142 8.09 -8.60 -15.90
C VAL A 142 8.35 -9.83 -15.02
N GLY A 143 7.60 -10.90 -15.18
CA GLY A 143 7.70 -12.10 -14.35
C GLY A 143 7.03 -11.97 -12.98
N ILE A 144 6.28 -10.90 -12.75
CA ILE A 144 5.58 -10.65 -11.46
C ILE A 144 4.10 -11.01 -11.61
N PRO A 145 3.57 -11.94 -10.80
CA PRO A 145 2.15 -12.26 -10.81
C PRO A 145 1.34 -11.12 -10.17
N VAL A 146 0.22 -10.75 -10.81
CA VAL A 146 -0.68 -9.71 -10.31
C VAL A 146 -2.11 -10.22 -10.19
N SER A 147 -2.91 -9.57 -9.34
CA SER A 147 -4.36 -9.74 -9.26
C SER A 147 -5.05 -8.45 -9.69
N VAL A 148 -6.23 -8.57 -10.31
CA VAL A 148 -6.98 -7.43 -10.85
C VAL A 148 -8.40 -7.42 -10.28
N GLY A 149 -8.76 -6.33 -9.61
CA GLY A 149 -10.12 -6.08 -9.13
C GLY A 149 -10.74 -4.92 -9.87
N ILE A 150 -11.94 -5.12 -10.46
CA ILE A 150 -12.63 -4.12 -11.28
C ILE A 150 -13.93 -3.73 -10.62
N ALA A 151 -14.21 -2.42 -10.54
CA ALA A 151 -15.43 -1.91 -9.91
C ALA A 151 -15.72 -0.44 -10.30
N PRO A 152 -16.93 0.09 -9.99
CA PRO A 152 -17.29 1.48 -10.29
C PRO A 152 -16.51 2.53 -9.49
N THR A 153 -15.93 2.16 -8.34
CA THR A 153 -15.20 3.07 -7.47
C THR A 153 -13.87 2.46 -7.04
N LYS A 154 -12.92 3.30 -6.61
CA LYS A 154 -11.61 2.82 -6.12
C LYS A 154 -11.73 1.93 -4.90
N THR A 155 -12.61 2.26 -3.95
CA THR A 155 -12.85 1.44 -2.76
C THR A 155 -13.40 0.07 -3.12
N LEU A 156 -14.36 0.01 -4.03
CA LEU A 156 -14.90 -1.25 -4.52
C LEU A 156 -13.89 -2.03 -5.37
N ALA A 157 -13.00 -1.34 -6.13
CA ALA A 157 -11.93 -2.01 -6.87
C ALA A 157 -10.90 -2.69 -5.94
N LYS A 158 -10.58 -2.06 -4.79
CA LYS A 158 -9.75 -2.71 -3.75
C LYS A 158 -10.44 -3.92 -3.15
N LEU A 159 -11.74 -3.85 -2.91
CA LEU A 159 -12.52 -4.99 -2.43
C LEU A 159 -12.58 -6.11 -3.48
N ALA A 160 -12.83 -5.76 -4.75
CA ALA A 160 -12.79 -6.72 -5.85
C ALA A 160 -11.42 -7.41 -5.96
N ASN A 161 -10.32 -6.65 -5.76
CA ASN A 161 -8.98 -7.22 -5.76
C ASN A 161 -8.72 -8.18 -4.59
N LEU A 162 -9.26 -7.87 -3.39
CA LEU A 162 -9.20 -8.80 -2.25
C LEU A 162 -9.86 -10.15 -2.57
N ILE A 163 -10.97 -10.14 -3.32
CA ILE A 163 -11.66 -11.34 -3.78
C ILE A 163 -10.83 -12.02 -4.89
N ALA A 164 -10.33 -11.26 -5.86
CA ALA A 164 -9.49 -11.75 -6.94
C ALA A 164 -8.27 -12.53 -6.43
N LYS A 165 -7.61 -12.06 -5.37
CA LYS A 165 -6.48 -12.75 -4.73
C LYS A 165 -6.81 -14.12 -4.16
N LYS A 166 -8.09 -14.39 -3.86
CA LYS A 166 -8.57 -15.67 -3.34
C LYS A 166 -9.15 -16.57 -4.44
N SER A 167 -9.40 -16.03 -5.63
CA SER A 167 -9.92 -16.77 -6.77
C SER A 167 -8.80 -17.40 -7.60
N SER A 168 -9.10 -18.51 -8.27
CA SER A 168 -8.15 -19.17 -9.20
C SER A 168 -7.87 -18.33 -10.44
N SER A 169 -8.82 -17.50 -10.88
CA SER A 169 -8.66 -16.60 -12.03
C SER A 169 -7.71 -15.43 -11.73
N GLY A 170 -7.66 -14.96 -10.48
CA GLY A 170 -6.93 -13.75 -10.07
C GLY A 170 -7.48 -12.46 -10.69
N VAL A 171 -8.68 -12.51 -11.30
CA VAL A 171 -9.45 -11.35 -11.78
C VAL A 171 -10.83 -11.42 -11.16
N PHE A 172 -11.36 -10.28 -10.74
CA PHE A 172 -12.71 -10.17 -10.26
C PHE A 172 -13.33 -8.84 -10.69
N ASP A 173 -14.37 -8.91 -11.51
CA ASP A 173 -15.16 -7.75 -11.91
C ASP A 173 -16.47 -7.71 -11.10
N LEU A 174 -16.53 -6.78 -10.16
CA LEU A 174 -17.70 -6.59 -9.30
C LEU A 174 -18.92 -6.09 -10.08
N SER A 175 -18.72 -5.44 -11.24
CA SER A 175 -19.81 -4.82 -12.02
C SER A 175 -20.69 -5.83 -12.76
N VAL A 176 -20.19 -7.06 -12.98
CA VAL A 176 -20.98 -8.13 -13.63
C VAL A 176 -21.77 -8.98 -12.64
N TYR A 177 -21.63 -8.75 -11.33
CA TYR A 177 -22.37 -9.49 -10.32
C TYR A 177 -23.78 -8.93 -10.14
N PRO A 178 -24.79 -9.81 -10.03
CA PRO A 178 -26.21 -9.41 -9.91
C PRO A 178 -26.49 -8.62 -8.64
N SER A 179 -25.78 -8.91 -7.56
CA SER A 179 -25.99 -8.27 -6.25
C SER A 179 -24.67 -7.92 -5.58
N MET A 180 -24.31 -6.64 -5.65
CA MET A 180 -23.18 -6.10 -4.88
C MET A 180 -23.39 -6.27 -3.37
N ASP A 181 -24.62 -6.17 -2.90
CA ASP A 181 -24.96 -6.25 -1.48
C ASP A 181 -24.66 -7.63 -0.88
N GLU A 182 -24.85 -8.70 -1.66
CA GLU A 182 -24.44 -10.04 -1.20
C GLU A 182 -22.94 -10.13 -0.94
N ILE A 183 -22.14 -9.58 -1.84
CA ILE A 183 -20.66 -9.54 -1.67
C ILE A 183 -20.30 -8.69 -0.47
N LEU A 184 -20.87 -7.49 -0.35
CA LEU A 184 -20.59 -6.58 0.76
C LEU A 184 -21.01 -7.16 2.13
N SER A 185 -22.01 -8.03 2.16
CA SER A 185 -22.44 -8.70 3.40
C SER A 185 -21.44 -9.68 3.96
N GLN A 186 -20.54 -10.21 3.11
CA GLN A 186 -19.52 -11.21 3.47
C GLN A 186 -18.17 -10.57 3.79
N VAL A 187 -17.98 -9.29 3.54
CA VAL A 187 -16.72 -8.58 3.76
C VAL A 187 -16.72 -7.95 5.15
N ASP A 188 -15.73 -8.32 5.98
CA ASP A 188 -15.52 -7.69 7.30
C ASP A 188 -15.24 -6.19 7.15
N VAL A 189 -15.79 -5.40 8.05
CA VAL A 189 -15.63 -3.94 8.03
C VAL A 189 -14.17 -3.51 8.16
N GLY A 190 -13.34 -4.30 8.84
CA GLY A 190 -11.91 -4.04 8.98
C GLY A 190 -11.08 -4.31 7.73
N ASP A 191 -11.63 -5.01 6.73
CA ASP A 191 -10.98 -5.28 5.45
C ASP A 191 -11.24 -4.16 4.42
N ILE A 192 -12.08 -3.18 4.76
CA ILE A 192 -12.38 -2.05 3.87
C ILE A 192 -11.21 -1.06 3.87
N TRP A 193 -10.79 -0.65 2.69
CA TRP A 193 -9.76 0.36 2.51
C TRP A 193 -10.10 1.66 3.27
N GLY A 194 -9.16 2.15 4.08
CA GLY A 194 -9.35 3.32 4.94
C GLY A 194 -9.90 3.01 6.35
N ILE A 195 -10.31 1.77 6.62
CA ILE A 195 -10.72 1.31 7.94
C ILE A 195 -9.53 0.66 8.66
N GLY A 196 -8.83 1.42 9.49
CA GLY A 196 -7.80 0.87 10.37
C GLY A 196 -8.37 0.25 11.65
N PHE A 197 -7.50 -0.41 12.42
CA PHE A 197 -7.88 -1.12 13.66
C PHE A 197 -8.81 -0.31 14.58
N LYS A 198 -8.49 0.96 14.83
CA LYS A 198 -9.29 1.84 15.72
C LYS A 198 -10.71 2.07 15.19
N TYR A 199 -10.85 2.30 13.89
CA TYR A 199 -12.17 2.47 13.29
C TYR A 199 -12.92 1.15 13.21
N ALA A 200 -12.27 0.05 12.89
CA ALA A 200 -12.90 -1.28 12.87
C ALA A 200 -13.46 -1.65 14.23
N THR A 201 -12.69 -1.45 15.32
CA THR A 201 -13.17 -1.70 16.69
C THR A 201 -14.39 -0.84 17.00
N TRP A 202 -14.30 0.48 16.76
CA TRP A 202 -15.42 1.39 17.03
C TRP A 202 -16.69 1.06 16.23
N LEU A 203 -16.54 0.68 14.95
CA LEU A 203 -17.68 0.28 14.10
C LEU A 203 -18.34 -0.99 14.64
N ARG A 204 -17.57 -2.00 15.04
CA ARG A 204 -18.09 -3.23 15.65
C ARG A 204 -18.81 -2.96 16.97
N ASP A 205 -18.31 -2.06 17.80
CA ASP A 205 -18.98 -1.60 19.03
C ASP A 205 -20.35 -0.94 18.75
N LYS A 206 -20.54 -0.43 17.51
CA LYS A 206 -21.82 0.11 17.02
C LYS A 206 -22.68 -0.91 16.27
N GLY A 207 -22.28 -2.18 16.25
CA GLY A 207 -22.99 -3.24 15.54
C GLY A 207 -22.73 -3.28 14.03
N ILE A 208 -21.75 -2.50 13.53
CA ILE A 208 -21.37 -2.42 12.12
C ILE A 208 -20.17 -3.35 11.90
N ASN A 209 -20.44 -4.59 11.45
CA ASN A 209 -19.44 -5.65 11.29
C ASN A 209 -19.05 -5.90 9.84
N THR A 210 -19.90 -5.51 8.87
CA THR A 210 -19.69 -5.80 7.44
C THR A 210 -19.66 -4.53 6.59
N ALA A 211 -19.10 -4.65 5.39
CA ALA A 211 -19.11 -3.57 4.39
C ALA A 211 -20.54 -3.13 4.05
N LEU A 212 -21.50 -4.05 3.97
CA LEU A 212 -22.90 -3.75 3.73
C LEU A 212 -23.51 -2.92 4.87
N GLN A 213 -23.22 -3.29 6.12
CA GLN A 213 -23.70 -2.52 7.28
C GLN A 213 -23.09 -1.12 7.30
N LEU A 214 -21.81 -0.95 6.95
CA LEU A 214 -21.20 0.37 6.82
C LEU A 214 -21.83 1.19 5.68
N LYS A 215 -22.04 0.58 4.51
CA LYS A 215 -22.73 1.20 3.37
C LYS A 215 -24.06 1.81 3.78
N ASN A 216 -24.84 1.11 4.62
CA ASN A 216 -26.20 1.47 5.05
C ASN A 216 -26.27 2.20 6.40
N ALA A 217 -25.13 2.41 7.08
CA ALA A 217 -25.09 3.08 8.37
C ALA A 217 -25.54 4.54 8.28
N ASP A 218 -26.01 5.08 9.40
CA ASP A 218 -26.37 6.51 9.49
C ASP A 218 -25.17 7.39 9.17
N GLU A 219 -25.32 8.25 8.17
CA GLU A 219 -24.26 9.17 7.74
C GLU A 219 -23.85 10.12 8.87
N SER A 220 -24.78 10.58 9.71
CA SER A 220 -24.46 11.50 10.81
C SER A 220 -23.54 10.85 11.84
N LEU A 221 -23.77 9.58 12.15
CA LEU A 221 -22.92 8.76 13.01
C LEU A 221 -21.49 8.63 12.45
N ILE A 222 -21.40 8.29 11.15
CA ILE A 222 -20.10 8.11 10.48
C ILE A 222 -19.37 9.46 10.37
N ARG A 223 -20.06 10.51 9.99
CA ARG A 223 -19.51 11.87 9.88
C ARG A 223 -18.96 12.38 11.21
N ALA A 224 -19.68 12.16 12.30
CA ALA A 224 -19.24 12.59 13.63
C ALA A 224 -17.92 11.93 14.07
N LYS A 225 -17.67 10.67 13.70
CA LYS A 225 -16.48 9.91 14.11
C LYS A 225 -15.35 9.95 13.10
N MET A 226 -15.66 9.85 11.81
CA MET A 226 -14.68 9.69 10.74
C MET A 226 -14.58 10.92 9.82
N GLY A 227 -15.42 11.93 10.05
CA GLY A 227 -15.46 13.14 9.23
C GLY A 227 -15.93 12.88 7.81
N ILE A 228 -15.59 13.79 6.90
CA ILE A 228 -15.94 13.69 5.48
C ILE A 228 -15.33 12.47 4.79
N VAL A 229 -14.20 11.98 5.28
CA VAL A 229 -13.53 10.79 4.73
C VAL A 229 -14.41 9.55 4.91
N GLY A 230 -15.05 9.39 6.07
CA GLY A 230 -15.99 8.30 6.33
C GLY A 230 -17.23 8.38 5.44
N VAL A 231 -17.76 9.58 5.22
CA VAL A 231 -18.91 9.78 4.32
C VAL A 231 -18.54 9.44 2.87
N LYS A 232 -17.38 9.90 2.38
CA LYS A 232 -16.90 9.52 1.05
C LYS A 232 -16.74 8.01 0.90
N LEU A 233 -16.28 7.34 1.96
CA LEU A 233 -16.16 5.88 1.95
C LEU A 233 -17.53 5.19 1.80
N GLN A 234 -18.58 5.69 2.48
CA GLN A 234 -19.94 5.18 2.30
C GLN A 234 -20.46 5.39 0.87
N LEU A 235 -20.23 6.56 0.28
CA LEU A 235 -20.59 6.85 -1.11
C LEU A 235 -19.87 5.92 -2.09
N GLU A 236 -18.56 5.73 -1.89
CA GLU A 236 -17.76 4.78 -2.67
C GLU A 236 -18.33 3.34 -2.58
N LEU A 237 -18.76 2.88 -1.39
CA LEU A 237 -19.42 1.58 -1.21
C LEU A 237 -20.82 1.52 -1.87
N ARG A 238 -21.47 2.67 -2.09
CA ARG A 238 -22.73 2.78 -2.84
C ARG A 238 -22.54 2.80 -4.36
N GLY A 239 -21.29 2.82 -4.84
CA GLY A 239 -20.94 2.92 -6.25
C GLY A 239 -20.81 4.35 -6.77
N GLU A 240 -20.84 5.35 -5.88
CA GLU A 240 -20.66 6.75 -6.21
C GLU A 240 -19.17 7.14 -6.08
N SER A 241 -18.49 7.31 -7.21
CA SER A 241 -17.05 7.63 -7.23
C SER A 241 -16.78 9.03 -6.69
N CYS A 242 -16.13 9.09 -5.54
CA CYS A 242 -15.73 10.31 -4.82
C CYS A 242 -14.23 10.56 -4.82
N LEU A 243 -13.43 9.58 -5.26
CA LEU A 243 -11.98 9.63 -5.29
C LEU A 243 -11.52 9.73 -6.75
N ALA A 244 -11.02 10.90 -7.13
CA ALA A 244 -10.45 11.12 -8.45
C ALA A 244 -9.13 10.35 -8.62
N MET A 245 -8.70 10.14 -9.88
CA MET A 245 -7.36 9.64 -10.19
C MET A 245 -6.32 10.70 -9.85
N GLU A 246 -5.28 10.31 -9.12
CA GLU A 246 -4.11 11.15 -8.81
C GLU A 246 -3.00 10.85 -9.82
N LEU A 247 -3.06 11.54 -10.98
CA LEU A 247 -2.13 11.29 -12.10
C LEU A 247 -0.81 12.05 -11.97
N LEU A 248 -0.74 13.03 -11.08
CA LEU A 248 0.45 13.83 -10.83
C LEU A 248 1.04 13.51 -9.47
N ASP A 249 2.34 13.23 -9.44
CA ASP A 249 3.08 13.14 -8.20
C ASP A 249 3.10 14.51 -7.51
N ASN A 250 2.37 14.63 -6.42
CA ASN A 250 2.45 15.82 -5.57
C ASN A 250 3.84 15.92 -4.95
N PRO A 251 4.45 17.10 -4.89
CA PRO A 251 5.72 17.31 -4.21
C PRO A 251 5.64 16.81 -2.76
N LYS A 252 6.63 16.06 -2.33
CA LYS A 252 6.69 15.58 -0.95
C LYS A 252 6.75 16.75 0.02
N LYS A 253 5.89 16.75 1.03
CA LYS A 253 5.85 17.81 2.06
C LYS A 253 6.95 17.67 3.11
N GLY A 254 7.64 16.53 3.15
CA GLY A 254 8.73 16.28 4.07
C GLY A 254 9.57 15.08 3.66
N THR A 255 10.81 15.09 4.09
CA THR A 255 11.78 13.99 3.90
C THR A 255 12.26 13.52 5.25
N CYS A 256 12.25 12.23 5.50
CA CYS A 256 12.73 11.63 6.75
C CYS A 256 13.80 10.56 6.46
N VAL A 257 14.82 10.53 7.30
CA VAL A 257 15.79 9.44 7.39
C VAL A 257 15.84 8.98 8.83
N SER A 258 15.49 7.73 9.08
CA SER A 258 15.54 7.13 10.41
C SER A 258 16.05 5.69 10.34
N ARG A 259 16.68 5.23 11.40
CA ARG A 259 17.16 3.86 11.56
C ARG A 259 16.98 3.41 13.01
N SER A 260 16.71 2.13 13.19
CA SER A 260 16.89 1.48 14.49
C SER A 260 18.34 0.97 14.58
N PHE A 261 18.94 1.10 15.73
CA PHE A 261 20.29 0.61 15.96
C PHE A 261 20.23 -0.82 16.53
N PRO A 262 21.09 -1.76 16.08
CA PRO A 262 21.13 -3.11 16.63
C PRO A 262 21.57 -3.13 18.10
N GLN A 263 22.44 -2.18 18.47
CA GLN A 263 22.87 -1.91 19.84
C GLN A 263 22.42 -0.52 20.25
N SER A 264 22.22 -0.29 21.56
CA SER A 264 21.88 1.04 22.07
C SER A 264 23.04 2.00 21.82
N ILE A 265 22.73 3.24 21.46
CA ILE A 265 23.69 4.35 21.43
C ILE A 265 23.60 5.01 22.79
N ASP A 266 24.71 4.99 23.54
CA ASP A 266 24.75 5.49 24.92
C ASP A 266 25.66 6.70 25.07
N THR A 267 26.36 7.12 24.00
CA THR A 267 27.28 8.26 24.02
C THR A 267 26.85 9.38 23.07
N LEU A 268 27.15 10.63 23.49
CA LEU A 268 26.85 11.80 22.66
C LEU A 268 27.66 11.84 21.34
N PRO A 269 28.93 11.45 21.29
CA PRO A 269 29.70 11.38 20.03
C PRO A 269 29.07 10.43 19.01
N GLU A 270 28.68 9.22 19.41
CA GLU A 270 28.01 8.25 18.51
C GLU A 270 26.67 8.77 18.00
N LEU A 271 25.90 9.44 18.88
CA LEU A 271 24.64 10.04 18.48
C LEU A 271 24.85 11.16 17.45
N LYS A 272 25.85 12.01 17.63
CA LYS A 272 26.18 13.08 16.68
C LYS A 272 26.63 12.51 15.33
N GLU A 273 27.44 11.47 15.31
CA GLU A 273 27.86 10.80 14.07
C GLU A 273 26.66 10.21 13.31
N ALA A 274 25.75 9.55 14.02
CA ALA A 274 24.53 9.02 13.43
C ALA A 274 23.66 10.15 12.83
N ILE A 275 23.45 11.26 13.57
CA ILE A 275 22.70 12.42 13.09
C ILE A 275 23.34 13.01 11.84
N ALA A 276 24.67 13.24 11.84
CA ALA A 276 25.38 13.76 10.68
C ALA A 276 25.21 12.86 9.43
N SER A 277 25.34 11.53 9.61
CA SER A 277 25.12 10.56 8.55
C SER A 277 23.69 10.61 8.00
N PHE A 278 22.68 10.73 8.89
CA PHE A 278 21.26 10.79 8.47
C PHE A 278 20.92 12.11 7.81
N THR A 279 21.49 13.23 8.28
CA THR A 279 21.38 14.55 7.67
C THR A 279 21.97 14.56 6.26
N HIS A 280 23.15 13.98 6.06
CA HIS A 280 23.74 13.82 4.73
C HIS A 280 22.79 13.11 3.76
N ARG A 281 22.21 11.99 4.18
CA ARG A 281 21.27 11.22 3.37
C ARG A 281 19.95 11.98 3.12
N ALA A 282 19.48 12.75 4.11
CA ALA A 282 18.28 13.59 3.94
C ALA A 282 18.54 14.71 2.92
N ALA A 283 19.66 15.38 3.00
CA ALA A 283 20.10 16.41 2.05
C ALA A 283 20.23 15.83 0.62
N GLU A 284 20.79 14.64 0.46
CA GLU A 284 20.86 13.95 -0.83
C GLU A 284 19.46 13.69 -1.42
N LYS A 285 18.51 13.23 -0.59
CA LYS A 285 17.10 13.03 -1.02
C LYS A 285 16.44 14.35 -1.43
N LEU A 286 16.64 15.43 -0.68
CA LEU A 286 16.12 16.75 -1.02
C LEU A 286 16.64 17.21 -2.39
N ARG A 287 17.96 17.10 -2.64
CA ARG A 287 18.56 17.44 -3.94
C ARG A 287 17.98 16.61 -5.08
N ARG A 288 17.83 15.30 -4.91
CA ARG A 288 17.20 14.42 -5.92
C ARG A 288 15.75 14.80 -6.20
N GLN A 289 15.02 15.29 -5.19
CA GLN A 289 13.65 15.76 -5.30
C GLN A 289 13.54 17.21 -5.78
N LYS A 290 14.66 17.90 -6.01
CA LYS A 290 14.73 19.33 -6.33
C LYS A 290 14.00 20.19 -5.30
N GLN A 291 14.14 19.84 -4.02
CA GLN A 291 13.50 20.51 -2.87
C GLN A 291 14.57 21.07 -1.92
N ALA A 292 14.16 22.00 -1.08
CA ALA A 292 14.92 22.56 0.04
C ALA A 292 14.08 22.50 1.32
N ALA A 293 14.72 22.32 2.46
CA ALA A 293 14.06 22.31 3.76
C ALA A 293 14.13 23.70 4.39
N SER A 294 13.02 24.14 4.97
CA SER A 294 12.93 25.34 5.83
C SER A 294 12.92 24.98 7.32
N VAL A 295 12.65 23.73 7.63
CA VAL A 295 12.57 23.22 9.01
C VAL A 295 13.30 21.88 9.09
N ILE A 296 14.09 21.69 10.13
CA ILE A 296 14.72 20.42 10.45
C ILE A 296 14.25 19.95 11.83
N THR A 297 13.90 18.67 11.91
CA THR A 297 13.57 18.02 13.19
C THR A 297 14.45 16.79 13.39
N VAL A 298 15.14 16.75 14.52
CA VAL A 298 15.88 15.57 14.98
C VAL A 298 15.05 14.90 16.09
N PHE A 299 14.91 13.58 16.00
CA PHE A 299 14.22 12.81 17.04
C PHE A 299 14.98 11.54 17.38
N ALA A 300 14.96 11.17 18.65
CA ALA A 300 15.52 9.93 19.16
C ALA A 300 14.53 9.26 20.12
N ARG A 301 14.48 7.93 20.10
CA ARG A 301 13.63 7.15 21.01
C ARG A 301 14.26 5.81 21.35
N THR A 302 14.01 5.34 22.56
CA THR A 302 14.30 3.96 22.95
C THR A 302 13.28 2.98 22.35
N SER A 303 13.55 1.68 22.44
CA SER A 303 12.62 0.65 21.96
C SER A 303 11.28 0.74 22.70
N PRO A 304 10.13 0.81 22.00
CA PRO A 304 8.82 0.84 22.63
C PRO A 304 8.44 -0.49 23.34
N PHE A 305 9.28 -1.52 23.21
CA PHE A 305 9.09 -2.83 23.84
C PHE A 305 9.89 -2.99 25.14
N ARG A 306 10.58 -1.93 25.60
CA ARG A 306 11.29 -1.89 26.88
C ARG A 306 10.49 -1.08 27.91
N ASP A 307 10.60 -1.45 29.17
CA ASP A 307 9.85 -0.78 30.26
C ASP A 307 10.20 0.71 30.42
N ASN A 308 11.43 1.10 30.07
CA ASN A 308 11.93 2.48 30.14
C ASN A 308 11.84 3.14 28.75
N PHE A 309 10.63 3.28 28.19
CA PHE A 309 10.45 4.03 26.96
C PHE A 309 10.77 5.52 27.16
N TYR A 310 11.67 6.02 26.32
CA TYR A 310 12.01 7.44 26.26
C TYR A 310 11.95 7.92 24.81
N SER A 311 11.41 9.11 24.59
CA SER A 311 11.38 9.75 23.27
C SER A 311 11.58 11.24 23.44
N ASN A 312 12.45 11.82 22.63
CA ASN A 312 12.65 13.26 22.57
C ASN A 312 12.85 13.72 21.12
N SER A 313 12.53 14.99 20.87
CA SER A 313 12.74 15.63 19.57
C SER A 313 13.07 17.11 19.76
N ALA A 314 13.86 17.64 18.85
CA ALA A 314 14.17 19.08 18.74
C ALA A 314 13.91 19.52 17.30
N THR A 315 13.33 20.71 17.15
CA THR A 315 13.02 21.31 15.85
C THR A 315 13.67 22.66 15.74
N ALA A 316 14.28 22.97 14.60
CA ALA A 316 14.85 24.28 14.28
C ALA A 316 14.28 24.76 12.93
N GLU A 317 13.94 26.02 12.85
CA GLU A 317 13.68 26.74 11.61
C GLU A 317 15.00 27.24 11.03
N LEU A 318 15.11 27.19 9.71
CA LEU A 318 16.31 27.65 8.99
C LEU A 318 16.02 29.04 8.43
N ASP A 319 16.98 29.97 8.54
CA ASP A 319 16.87 31.34 8.05
C ASP A 319 16.61 31.37 6.54
N LEU A 320 17.21 30.45 5.81
CA LEU A 320 16.98 30.22 4.37
C LEU A 320 16.73 28.73 4.10
N SER A 321 15.76 28.46 3.24
CA SER A 321 15.52 27.08 2.79
C SER A 321 16.73 26.54 2.05
N THR A 322 17.26 25.41 2.51
CA THR A 322 18.48 24.82 1.98
C THR A 322 18.38 23.31 1.76
N ASN A 323 19.21 22.78 0.87
CA ASN A 323 19.48 21.35 0.71
C ASN A 323 20.98 21.05 0.80
N TYR A 324 21.76 22.04 1.27
CA TYR A 324 23.19 21.92 1.46
C TYR A 324 23.50 21.21 2.77
N THR A 325 24.25 20.11 2.69
CA THR A 325 24.46 19.21 3.81
C THR A 325 25.07 19.91 5.03
N ILE A 326 26.03 20.83 4.83
CA ILE A 326 26.74 21.50 5.92
C ILE A 326 25.80 22.42 6.71
N GLU A 327 24.88 23.11 6.04
CA GLU A 327 23.91 23.99 6.70
C GLU A 327 22.84 23.22 7.47
N LEU A 328 22.59 21.97 7.08
CA LEU A 328 21.62 21.08 7.73
C LEU A 328 22.24 20.28 8.90
N SER A 329 23.56 20.23 9.01
CA SER A 329 24.29 19.49 10.05
C SER A 329 24.63 20.36 11.24
#